data_f7968f3e38eac30828e7e4db15415411
#
_entry.id   f7968f3e38eac30828e7e4db15415411
#
_cell.length_a   1.000
_cell.length_b   1.000
_cell.length_c   1.000
_cell.angle_alpha   90.00
_cell.angle_beta   90.00
_cell.angle_gamma   90.00
#
_symmetry.space_group_name_H-M   'P 1'
#
loop_
_entity.id
_entity.type
_entity.pdbx_description
1 polymer ?
#
loop_
_entity_poly.entity_id
_entity_poly.type
_entity_poly.pdbx_seq_one_letter_code
_entity_poly.pdbx_strand_id
1 'polypeptide(L)'
;LTIFSATFTRTEGKGKYDEQRLVPHLDTFEVPYTGNFHPEFPPGAGRKSLYTDPITEDQTWILGTMPLRWAERQEVHPIVEEMYLLSGEVHGNRGVMRPGAYFWRPPEIPHGPYGTLTGNLYLFRTKGGKLSTNYIDSDYQFQWWPKYDPALPENLKSFARETAIAPKPW
;
A
#
# COMPACT_ATOMS: atom_id res chain seq x y z
N LEU A 1 -9.42 10.91 -31.48
CA LEU A 1 -9.69 10.60 -30.04
C LEU A 1 -10.99 11.33 -29.68
N THR A 2 -12.07 10.56 -29.52
CA THR A 2 -13.38 11.13 -29.18
C THR A 2 -13.48 11.15 -27.66
N ILE A 3 -13.47 12.35 -27.09
CA ILE A 3 -13.69 12.56 -25.67
C ILE A 3 -15.19 12.40 -25.42
N PHE A 4 -15.60 11.33 -24.74
CA PHE A 4 -16.96 11.20 -24.25
C PHE A 4 -17.16 12.15 -23.06
N SER A 5 -17.78 13.31 -23.31
CA SER A 5 -18.33 14.14 -22.26
C SER A 5 -19.64 13.51 -21.78
N ALA A 6 -19.62 12.85 -20.65
CA ALA A 6 -20.85 12.41 -20.01
C ALA A 6 -21.48 13.60 -19.30
N THR A 7 -22.50 14.19 -19.93
CA THR A 7 -23.34 15.19 -19.28
C THR A 7 -24.32 14.47 -18.35
N PHE A 8 -24.03 14.48 -17.05
CA PHE A 8 -24.99 14.03 -16.05
C PHE A 8 -26.09 15.07 -15.89
N THR A 9 -27.28 14.75 -16.34
CA THR A 9 -28.49 15.53 -16.00
C THR A 9 -28.83 15.30 -14.53
N ARG A 10 -28.74 16.36 -13.75
CA ARG A 10 -29.09 16.40 -12.33
C ARG A 10 -30.58 16.10 -12.17
N THR A 11 -30.94 14.93 -11.64
CA THR A 11 -32.29 14.71 -11.10
C THR A 11 -32.30 15.28 -9.70
N GLU A 12 -33.16 16.27 -9.45
CA GLU A 12 -33.36 16.88 -8.13
C GLU A 12 -34.00 15.88 -7.16
N GLY A 13 -33.18 14.99 -6.62
CA GLY A 13 -33.54 14.21 -5.44
C GLY A 13 -33.12 15.00 -4.19
N LYS A 14 -34.05 15.25 -3.29
CA LYS A 14 -33.86 15.96 -2.02
C LYS A 14 -32.99 15.16 -1.03
N GLY A 15 -31.71 14.97 -1.36
CA GLY A 15 -30.66 14.61 -0.42
C GLY A 15 -29.63 15.73 -0.42
N LYS A 16 -29.29 16.30 0.71
CA LYS A 16 -28.14 17.21 0.81
C LYS A 16 -26.89 16.41 0.53
N TYR A 17 -26.48 16.31 -0.73
CA TYR A 17 -25.16 15.84 -1.08
C TYR A 17 -24.16 16.93 -0.73
N ASP A 18 -23.19 16.59 0.09
CA ASP A 18 -22.06 17.47 0.37
C ASP A 18 -21.10 17.44 -0.82
N GLU A 19 -21.24 18.41 -1.72
CA GLU A 19 -20.43 18.51 -2.94
C GLU A 19 -18.93 18.67 -2.64
N GLN A 20 -18.57 19.15 -1.43
CA GLN A 20 -17.16 19.25 -1.00
C GLN A 20 -16.51 17.88 -0.82
N ARG A 21 -17.31 16.84 -0.64
CA ARG A 21 -16.87 15.45 -0.47
C ARG A 21 -16.88 14.65 -1.78
N LEU A 22 -17.30 15.26 -2.88
CA LEU A 22 -17.39 14.60 -4.18
C LEU A 22 -16.04 14.66 -4.91
N VAL A 23 -15.53 13.50 -5.33
CA VAL A 23 -14.49 13.37 -6.35
C VAL A 23 -15.14 12.84 -7.62
N PRO A 24 -15.56 13.70 -8.57
CA PRO A 24 -16.35 13.25 -9.72
C PRO A 24 -15.51 12.44 -10.72
N HIS A 25 -14.25 12.78 -10.86
CA HIS A 25 -13.28 12.09 -11.72
C HIS A 25 -11.86 12.50 -11.31
N LEU A 26 -10.95 11.54 -11.30
CA LEU A 26 -9.54 11.77 -11.07
C LEU A 26 -8.71 10.84 -11.97
N ASP A 27 -7.89 11.42 -12.84
CA ASP A 27 -6.88 10.65 -13.55
C ASP A 27 -5.68 10.37 -12.63
N THR A 28 -5.55 9.12 -12.24
CA THR A 28 -4.49 8.73 -11.29
C THR A 28 -3.09 8.76 -11.90
N PHE A 29 -2.95 8.84 -13.22
CA PHE A 29 -1.66 9.04 -13.87
C PHE A 29 -1.12 10.45 -13.61
N GLU A 30 -1.99 11.45 -13.49
CA GLU A 30 -1.63 12.83 -13.19
C GLU A 30 -1.32 13.07 -11.71
N VAL A 31 -1.67 12.14 -10.83
CA VAL A 31 -1.37 12.25 -9.40
C VAL A 31 0.07 11.79 -9.13
N PRO A 32 0.95 12.68 -8.62
CA PRO A 32 2.33 12.31 -8.36
C PRO A 32 2.43 11.35 -7.15
N TYR A 33 3.44 10.49 -7.17
CA TYR A 33 3.83 9.76 -5.98
C TYR A 33 4.51 10.69 -4.97
N THR A 34 4.13 10.54 -3.71
CA THR A 34 4.83 11.13 -2.56
C THR A 34 5.41 10.03 -1.69
N GLY A 35 6.62 10.22 -1.20
CA GLY A 35 7.28 9.29 -0.27
C GLY A 35 7.29 9.83 1.16
N ASN A 36 7.78 9.01 2.08
CA ASN A 36 8.10 9.40 3.46
C ASN A 36 6.92 9.96 4.25
N PHE A 37 5.87 9.19 4.37
CA PHE A 37 4.68 9.57 5.13
C PHE A 37 4.79 9.28 6.63
N HIS A 38 5.82 8.60 7.09
CA HIS A 38 6.18 8.42 8.49
C HIS A 38 7.70 8.23 8.63
N PRO A 39 8.38 8.83 9.63
CA PRO A 39 9.84 8.72 9.79
C PRO A 39 10.36 7.29 9.94
N GLU A 40 9.58 6.42 10.57
CA GLU A 40 9.95 5.01 10.77
C GLU A 40 9.45 4.09 9.63
N PHE A 41 8.72 4.63 8.67
CA PHE A 41 8.27 3.84 7.54
C PHE A 41 9.45 3.55 6.61
N PRO A 42 9.74 2.27 6.33
CA PRO A 42 10.89 1.93 5.52
C PRO A 42 10.84 2.60 4.14
N PRO A 43 11.97 3.11 3.63
CA PRO A 43 12.02 3.71 2.29
C PRO A 43 11.64 2.70 1.20
N GLY A 44 11.46 3.18 -0.02
CA GLY A 44 11.09 2.32 -1.16
C GLY A 44 9.58 2.13 -1.31
N ALA A 45 8.78 2.97 -0.69
CA ALA A 45 7.35 3.07 -0.95
C ALA A 45 6.95 4.51 -1.26
N GLY A 46 5.86 4.66 -2.01
CA GLY A 46 5.27 5.95 -2.32
C GLY A 46 3.76 5.82 -2.44
N ARG A 47 3.06 6.91 -2.17
CA ARG A 47 1.60 6.94 -2.31
C ARG A 47 1.13 8.04 -3.25
N LYS A 48 0.06 7.76 -3.97
CA LYS A 48 -0.75 8.75 -4.68
C LYS A 48 -2.00 9.00 -3.86
N SER A 49 -2.13 10.19 -3.26
CA SER A 49 -3.34 10.56 -2.53
C SER A 49 -4.46 10.82 -3.53
N LEU A 50 -5.55 10.05 -3.44
CA LEU A 50 -6.70 10.17 -4.31
C LEU A 50 -7.81 11.02 -3.67
N TYR A 51 -7.99 10.86 -2.37
CA TYR A 51 -9.02 11.56 -1.62
C TYR A 51 -8.67 11.65 -0.13
N THR A 52 -8.99 12.76 0.47
CA THR A 52 -9.07 12.92 1.92
C THR A 52 -10.40 13.61 2.24
N ASP A 53 -11.22 12.97 3.06
CA ASP A 53 -12.48 13.54 3.49
C ASP A 53 -12.23 14.79 4.35
N PRO A 54 -12.77 15.97 3.97
CA PRO A 54 -12.49 17.21 4.67
C PRO A 54 -13.11 17.30 6.08
N ILE A 55 -14.02 16.37 6.43
CA ILE A 55 -14.72 16.36 7.71
C ILE A 55 -14.18 15.26 8.63
N THR A 56 -14.07 14.03 8.10
CA THR A 56 -13.66 12.86 8.89
C THR A 56 -12.17 12.58 8.82
N GLU A 57 -11.47 13.20 7.87
CA GLU A 57 -10.07 12.95 7.52
C GLU A 57 -9.80 11.51 7.00
N ASP A 58 -10.85 10.75 6.69
CA ASP A 58 -10.73 9.45 6.05
C ASP A 58 -9.98 9.59 4.71
N GLN A 59 -9.11 8.66 4.42
CA GLN A 59 -8.20 8.76 3.28
C GLN A 59 -8.39 7.61 2.30
N THR A 60 -8.15 7.90 1.03
CA THR A 60 -8.01 6.90 -0.05
C THR A 60 -6.77 7.22 -0.85
N TRP A 61 -5.91 6.22 -1.07
CA TRP A 61 -4.71 6.37 -1.87
C TRP A 61 -4.30 5.08 -2.57
N ILE A 62 -3.43 5.21 -3.56
CA ILE A 62 -2.67 4.09 -4.12
C ILE A 62 -1.30 4.08 -3.46
N LEU A 63 -0.92 2.94 -2.89
CA LEU A 63 0.40 2.71 -2.35
C LEU A 63 1.19 1.83 -3.31
N GLY A 64 2.33 2.29 -3.75
CA GLY A 64 3.31 1.53 -4.52
C GLY A 64 4.54 1.22 -3.67
N THR A 65 5.03 -0.01 -3.76
CA THR A 65 6.21 -0.47 -3.04
C THR A 65 7.24 -1.03 -4.03
N MET A 66 8.48 -0.63 -3.87
CA MET A 66 9.59 -1.10 -4.69
C MET A 66 9.88 -2.59 -4.43
N PRO A 67 10.46 -3.30 -5.41
CA PRO A 67 10.97 -4.66 -5.20
C PRO A 67 12.01 -4.72 -4.07
N LEU A 68 12.14 -5.90 -3.46
CA LEU A 68 13.12 -6.19 -2.40
C LEU A 68 13.01 -5.26 -1.20
N ARG A 69 11.78 -4.96 -0.81
CA ARG A 69 11.49 -4.12 0.35
C ARG A 69 10.70 -4.88 1.40
N TRP A 70 11.03 -4.67 2.67
CA TRP A 70 10.25 -5.16 3.81
C TRP A 70 10.45 -4.29 5.04
N ALA A 71 9.49 -4.40 5.97
CA ALA A 71 9.56 -3.84 7.31
C ALA A 71 10.04 -4.91 8.30
N GLU A 72 10.65 -4.50 9.40
CA GLU A 72 11.05 -5.39 10.51
C GLU A 72 10.02 -5.39 11.65
N ARG A 73 9.25 -4.31 11.76
CA ARG A 73 8.31 -4.07 12.85
C ARG A 73 6.87 -4.27 12.40
N GLN A 74 6.03 -4.69 13.32
CA GLN A 74 4.58 -4.67 13.14
C GLN A 74 4.03 -3.26 13.25
N GLU A 75 2.90 -3.05 12.62
CA GLU A 75 2.15 -1.80 12.61
C GLU A 75 0.85 -1.96 13.40
N VAL A 76 0.43 -0.88 14.06
CA VAL A 76 -0.89 -0.75 14.70
C VAL A 76 -1.45 0.62 14.36
N HIS A 77 -2.71 0.65 13.96
CA HIS A 77 -3.41 1.89 13.63
C HIS A 77 -4.62 2.10 14.55
N PRO A 78 -4.89 3.34 15.02
CA PRO A 78 -6.08 3.66 15.81
C PRO A 78 -7.35 3.82 14.95
N ILE A 79 -7.26 3.50 13.67
CA ILE A 79 -8.33 3.65 12.68
C ILE A 79 -8.56 2.32 11.94
N VAL A 80 -9.68 2.22 11.23
CA VAL A 80 -9.92 1.12 10.29
C VAL A 80 -8.97 1.26 9.10
N GLU A 81 -8.38 0.14 8.73
CA GLU A 81 -7.57 0.03 7.51
C GLU A 81 -8.19 -0.98 6.55
N GLU A 82 -8.32 -0.58 5.31
CA GLU A 82 -8.86 -1.39 4.23
C GLU A 82 -7.90 -1.39 3.04
N MET A 83 -7.65 -2.56 2.46
CA MET A 83 -6.72 -2.70 1.35
C MET A 83 -7.24 -3.68 0.30
N TYR A 84 -7.00 -3.35 -0.96
CA TYR A 84 -7.14 -4.26 -2.09
C TYR A 84 -5.84 -4.30 -2.90
N LEU A 85 -5.25 -5.49 -3.05
CA LEU A 85 -4.01 -5.66 -3.80
C LEU A 85 -4.30 -5.69 -5.30
N LEU A 86 -3.73 -4.71 -6.02
CA LEU A 86 -3.90 -4.53 -7.46
C LEU A 86 -2.87 -5.33 -8.26
N SER A 87 -1.61 -5.34 -7.82
CA SER A 87 -0.52 -6.05 -8.50
C SER A 87 0.63 -6.40 -7.55
N GLY A 88 1.50 -7.33 -7.99
CA GLY A 88 2.62 -7.81 -7.20
C GLY A 88 2.22 -8.81 -6.12
N GLU A 89 3.05 -8.97 -5.10
CA GLU A 89 2.74 -9.79 -3.93
C GLU A 89 3.15 -9.09 -2.63
N VAL A 90 2.54 -9.52 -1.53
CA VAL A 90 2.86 -9.07 -0.17
C VAL A 90 3.01 -10.29 0.72
N HIS A 91 4.18 -10.43 1.30
CA HIS A 91 4.48 -11.42 2.32
C HIS A 91 4.25 -10.81 3.71
N GLY A 92 3.71 -11.58 4.61
CA GLY A 92 3.50 -11.19 5.99
C GLY A 92 3.34 -12.41 6.90
N ASN A 93 3.19 -12.17 8.18
CA ASN A 93 3.07 -13.22 9.19
C ASN A 93 1.82 -14.12 9.06
N ARG A 94 0.87 -13.74 8.20
CA ARG A 94 -0.34 -14.52 7.90
C ARG A 94 -0.31 -15.18 6.52
N GLY A 95 0.82 -15.12 5.82
CA GLY A 95 1.01 -15.72 4.49
C GLY A 95 1.27 -14.69 3.40
N VAL A 96 0.98 -15.09 2.16
CA VAL A 96 1.25 -14.30 0.96
C VAL A 96 -0.06 -13.84 0.34
N MET A 97 -0.20 -12.52 0.19
CA MET A 97 -1.28 -11.91 -0.56
C MET A 97 -0.87 -11.75 -2.02
N ARG A 98 -1.82 -11.98 -2.94
CA ARG A 98 -1.66 -11.85 -4.40
C ARG A 98 -2.73 -10.92 -4.96
N PRO A 99 -2.64 -10.48 -6.22
CA PRO A 99 -3.65 -9.63 -6.84
C PRO A 99 -5.06 -10.19 -6.65
N GLY A 100 -5.98 -9.31 -6.22
CA GLY A 100 -7.32 -9.68 -5.80
C GLY A 100 -7.47 -9.94 -4.29
N ALA A 101 -6.38 -10.03 -3.54
CA ALA A 101 -6.46 -10.13 -2.08
C ALA A 101 -7.04 -8.85 -1.48
N TYR A 102 -7.90 -9.04 -0.51
CA TYR A 102 -8.57 -7.97 0.21
C TYR A 102 -8.49 -8.21 1.71
N PHE A 103 -8.33 -7.14 2.48
CA PHE A 103 -8.59 -7.16 3.90
C PHE A 103 -9.31 -5.90 4.38
N TRP A 104 -10.05 -6.08 5.46
CA TRP A 104 -10.56 -5.04 6.32
C TRP A 104 -10.06 -5.32 7.73
N ARG A 105 -9.47 -4.33 8.37
CA ARG A 105 -8.86 -4.46 9.70
C ARG A 105 -9.44 -3.42 10.63
N PRO A 106 -10.01 -3.83 11.77
CA PRO A 106 -10.45 -2.90 12.80
C PRO A 106 -9.25 -2.19 13.45
N PRO A 107 -9.49 -1.07 14.15
CA PRO A 107 -8.46 -0.40 14.93
C PRO A 107 -7.75 -1.33 15.93
N GLU A 108 -6.54 -0.94 16.30
CA GLU A 108 -5.73 -1.56 17.36
C GLU A 108 -5.33 -3.03 17.14
N ILE A 109 -5.41 -3.55 15.92
CA ILE A 109 -4.96 -4.91 15.59
C ILE A 109 -3.51 -4.87 15.09
N PRO A 110 -2.55 -5.47 15.81
CA PRO A 110 -1.18 -5.62 15.34
C PRO A 110 -1.10 -6.44 14.05
N HIS A 111 -0.30 -5.99 13.11
CA HIS A 111 -0.16 -6.66 11.82
C HIS A 111 1.19 -6.37 11.16
N GLY A 112 1.51 -7.16 10.13
CA GLY A 112 2.85 -7.18 9.56
C GLY A 112 3.82 -8.01 10.43
N PRO A 113 5.12 -7.82 10.29
CA PRO A 113 5.71 -6.95 9.27
C PRO A 113 5.39 -7.42 7.86
N TYR A 114 5.45 -6.51 6.89
CA TYR A 114 5.17 -6.81 5.50
C TYR A 114 6.40 -6.61 4.64
N GLY A 115 6.50 -7.42 3.59
CA GLY A 115 7.56 -7.32 2.61
C GLY A 115 7.14 -7.81 1.23
N THR A 116 7.95 -7.50 0.24
CA THR A 116 7.75 -7.91 -1.15
C THR A 116 9.09 -8.14 -1.84
N LEU A 117 9.17 -9.14 -2.69
CA LEU A 117 10.32 -9.39 -3.55
C LEU A 117 10.17 -8.69 -4.91
N THR A 118 8.95 -8.61 -5.43
CA THR A 118 8.67 -8.12 -6.78
C THR A 118 8.17 -6.68 -6.83
N GLY A 119 7.88 -6.08 -5.67
CA GLY A 119 7.11 -4.85 -5.56
C GLY A 119 5.61 -5.13 -5.60
N ASN A 120 4.83 -4.11 -5.31
CA ASN A 120 3.38 -4.24 -5.28
C ASN A 120 2.68 -2.90 -5.44
N LEU A 121 1.38 -2.98 -5.71
CA LEU A 121 0.49 -1.84 -5.81
C LEU A 121 -0.83 -2.16 -5.12
N TYR A 122 -1.27 -1.29 -4.21
CA TYR A 122 -2.52 -1.44 -3.47
C TYR A 122 -3.43 -0.23 -3.64
N LEU A 123 -4.74 -0.48 -3.59
CA LEU A 123 -5.70 0.54 -3.20
C LEU A 123 -5.88 0.46 -1.68
N PHE A 124 -5.66 1.58 -1.02
CA PHE A 124 -5.73 1.72 0.43
C PHE A 124 -6.82 2.70 0.83
N ARG A 125 -7.49 2.40 1.94
CA ARG A 125 -8.47 3.31 2.54
C ARG A 125 -8.37 3.28 4.06
N THR A 126 -8.60 4.42 4.68
CA THR A 126 -8.83 4.51 6.12
C THR A 126 -10.28 4.90 6.41
N LYS A 127 -10.75 4.54 7.59
CA LYS A 127 -12.02 5.01 8.14
C LYS A 127 -11.88 5.28 9.64
N GLY A 128 -12.33 6.45 10.06
CA GLY A 128 -12.17 6.96 11.43
C GLY A 128 -11.00 7.93 11.54
N GLY A 129 -10.54 8.50 10.41
CA GLY A 129 -9.51 9.52 10.33
C GLY A 129 -8.35 9.18 9.41
N LYS A 130 -7.35 10.05 9.41
CA LYS A 130 -6.12 9.85 8.63
C LYS A 130 -5.27 8.76 9.24
N LEU A 131 -4.43 8.13 8.40
CA LEU A 131 -3.47 7.14 8.83
C LEU A 131 -2.52 7.70 9.89
N SER A 132 -2.48 7.01 11.01
CA SER A 132 -1.46 7.14 12.05
C SER A 132 -0.95 5.74 12.39
N THR A 133 0.35 5.59 12.56
CA THR A 133 0.99 4.29 12.75
C THR A 133 1.81 4.29 14.03
N ASN A 134 1.58 3.30 14.89
CA ASN A 134 2.47 2.93 15.97
C ASN A 134 3.20 1.65 15.59
N TYR A 135 4.50 1.55 15.90
CA TYR A 135 5.31 0.40 15.58
C TYR A 135 5.58 -0.45 16.82
N ILE A 136 5.47 -1.76 16.64
CA ILE A 136 5.74 -2.77 17.67
C ILE A 136 6.86 -3.68 17.17
N ASP A 137 7.82 -3.98 18.02
CA ASP A 137 8.89 -4.91 17.68
C ASP A 137 8.35 -6.30 17.37
N SER A 138 9.01 -6.98 16.43
CA SER A 138 8.59 -8.28 15.94
C SER A 138 9.82 -9.18 15.75
N ASP A 139 9.67 -10.44 16.13
CA ASP A 139 10.65 -11.50 15.88
C ASP A 139 10.33 -12.30 14.61
N TYR A 140 9.31 -11.89 13.86
CA TYR A 140 8.89 -12.58 12.64
C TYR A 140 10.01 -12.62 11.60
N GLN A 141 10.27 -13.82 11.09
CA GLN A 141 11.20 -14.04 9.97
C GLN A 141 10.41 -14.37 8.71
N PHE A 142 10.69 -13.65 7.62
CA PHE A 142 10.01 -13.87 6.36
C PHE A 142 10.28 -15.25 5.78
N GLN A 143 9.21 -15.94 5.43
CA GLN A 143 9.23 -17.17 4.66
C GLN A 143 8.93 -16.81 3.20
N TRP A 144 9.96 -16.42 2.45
CA TRP A 144 9.77 -15.97 1.06
C TRP A 144 9.23 -17.10 0.18
N TRP A 145 8.20 -16.80 -0.59
CA TRP A 145 7.63 -17.73 -1.55
C TRP A 145 7.29 -17.00 -2.87
N PRO A 146 7.76 -17.51 -4.06
CA PRO A 146 8.76 -18.59 -4.13
C PRO A 146 10.05 -18.20 -3.41
N LYS A 147 10.83 -19.20 -3.00
CA LYS A 147 12.13 -18.94 -2.35
C LYS A 147 12.97 -18.08 -3.30
N TYR A 148 13.45 -16.96 -2.79
CA TYR A 148 14.31 -16.07 -3.58
C TYR A 148 15.68 -16.76 -3.77
N ASP A 149 15.91 -17.24 -4.96
CA ASP A 149 17.16 -17.87 -5.37
C ASP A 149 17.51 -17.30 -6.76
N PRO A 150 18.22 -16.17 -6.79
CA PRO A 150 18.59 -15.55 -8.06
C PRO A 150 19.54 -16.48 -8.82
N ALA A 151 19.10 -16.97 -9.98
CA ALA A 151 19.92 -17.74 -10.89
C ALA A 151 20.97 -16.82 -11.54
N LEU A 152 22.09 -16.63 -10.86
CA LEU A 152 23.26 -15.96 -11.45
C LEU A 152 24.13 -16.98 -12.18
N PRO A 153 24.59 -16.67 -13.40
CA PRO A 153 25.66 -17.43 -14.04
C PRO A 153 26.84 -17.58 -13.10
N GLU A 154 27.55 -18.73 -13.16
CA GLU A 154 28.63 -19.06 -12.23
C GLU A 154 29.69 -17.96 -12.14
N ASN A 155 30.03 -17.38 -13.30
CA ASN A 155 31.03 -16.29 -13.41
C ASN A 155 30.55 -14.97 -12.76
N LEU A 156 29.27 -14.83 -12.42
CA LEU A 156 28.70 -13.63 -11.76
C LEU A 156 28.38 -13.86 -10.29
N LYS A 157 28.48 -15.10 -9.80
CA LYS A 157 28.15 -15.40 -8.40
C LYS A 157 29.00 -14.61 -7.39
N SER A 158 30.26 -14.31 -7.75
CA SER A 158 31.14 -13.49 -6.91
C SER A 158 30.66 -12.04 -6.74
N PHE A 159 29.79 -11.58 -7.61
CA PHE A 159 29.14 -10.27 -7.50
C PHE A 159 27.81 -10.31 -6.74
N ALA A 160 27.29 -11.50 -6.46
CA ALA A 160 26.13 -11.65 -5.61
C ALA A 160 26.51 -11.23 -4.18
N ARG A 161 25.99 -10.11 -3.75
CA ARG A 161 26.10 -9.74 -2.33
C ARG A 161 25.23 -10.70 -1.51
N GLU A 162 25.65 -11.01 -0.29
CA GLU A 162 24.78 -11.71 0.69
C GLU A 162 23.40 -11.02 0.81
N THR A 163 23.38 -9.71 0.64
CA THR A 163 22.17 -8.89 0.61
C THR A 163 21.24 -9.16 -0.58
N ALA A 164 21.70 -9.78 -1.66
CA ALA A 164 20.84 -10.22 -2.75
C ALA A 164 20.23 -11.60 -2.47
N ILE A 165 20.86 -12.36 -1.58
CA ILE A 165 20.42 -13.71 -1.17
C ILE A 165 19.57 -13.63 0.10
N ALA A 166 19.92 -12.75 1.01
CA ALA A 166 19.19 -12.42 2.24
C ALA A 166 18.96 -10.90 2.23
N PRO A 167 17.85 -10.46 1.66
CA PRO A 167 17.55 -9.04 1.61
C PRO A 167 17.62 -8.43 3.02
N LYS A 168 18.19 -7.25 3.15
CA LYS A 168 18.20 -6.49 4.40
C LYS A 168 17.04 -5.52 4.41
N PRO A 169 16.47 -5.24 5.58
CA PRO A 169 15.52 -4.14 5.72
C PRO A 169 16.16 -2.84 5.22
N TRP A 170 15.33 -2.00 4.69
CA TRP A 170 15.73 -0.67 4.24
C TRP A 170 16.04 0.24 5.42
#